data_26b4984be524959cae3a4b110e4c81d4
#
_entry.id   26b4984be524959cae3a4b110e4c81d4
#
_cell.length_a   1.000
_cell.length_b   1.000
_cell.length_c   1.000
_cell.angle_alpha   90.00
_cell.angle_beta   90.00
_cell.angle_gamma   90.00
#
_symmetry.space_group_name_H-M   'P 1'
#
loop_
_entity.id
_entity.type
_entity.pdbx_description
1 polymer ?
#
loop_
_entity_poly.entity_id
_entity_poly.type
_entity_poly.pdbx_seq_one_letter_code
_entity_poly.pdbx_strand_id
1 'polypeptide(L)'
;MKNLPVSQVVQIAAGLLREAYEGVPAGTPTWFIDNGPESGILALLRGVSAEEAYHAAHGSGDPGTTIASHAGHLHWSLALVNRTLRGEPYQANWSESWNPLETSPLAWDSLRAGLTK
;
A
#
# COMPACT_ATOMS: atom_id res chain seq x y z
N MET A 1 -21.16 -26.24 -5.30
CA MET A 1 -20.80 -24.81 -5.33
C MET A 1 -20.77 -24.34 -6.77
N LYS A 2 -21.45 -23.25 -7.08
CA LYS A 2 -21.40 -22.68 -8.42
C LYS A 2 -20.05 -21.97 -8.61
N ASN A 3 -19.44 -22.16 -9.78
CA ASN A 3 -18.24 -21.42 -10.13
C ASN A 3 -18.60 -19.96 -10.43
N LEU A 4 -17.86 -19.03 -9.86
CA LEU A 4 -18.02 -17.61 -10.15
C LEU A 4 -17.36 -17.26 -11.49
N PRO A 5 -17.99 -16.43 -12.34
CA PRO A 5 -17.30 -15.89 -13.51
C PRO A 5 -16.03 -15.12 -13.11
N VAL A 6 -15.00 -15.18 -13.96
CA VAL A 6 -13.74 -14.48 -13.71
C VAL A 6 -13.98 -12.98 -13.51
N SER A 7 -14.89 -12.37 -14.26
CA SER A 7 -15.24 -10.96 -14.11
C SER A 7 -15.76 -10.62 -12.70
N GLN A 8 -16.54 -11.49 -12.09
CA GLN A 8 -17.01 -11.29 -10.72
C GLN A 8 -15.87 -11.41 -9.70
N VAL A 9 -14.98 -12.38 -9.89
CA VAL A 9 -13.80 -12.53 -9.02
C VAL A 9 -12.94 -11.27 -9.08
N VAL A 10 -12.69 -10.74 -10.26
CA VAL A 10 -11.92 -9.51 -10.44
C VAL A 10 -12.61 -8.32 -9.76
N GLN A 11 -13.93 -8.20 -9.90
CA GLN A 11 -14.68 -7.12 -9.26
C GLN A 11 -14.62 -7.19 -7.73
N ILE A 12 -14.74 -8.39 -7.16
CA ILE A 12 -14.65 -8.61 -5.72
C ILE A 12 -13.23 -8.24 -5.24
N ALA A 13 -12.20 -8.72 -5.93
CA ALA A 13 -10.81 -8.43 -5.58
C ALA A 13 -10.52 -6.93 -5.66
N ALA A 14 -10.99 -6.26 -6.71
CA ALA A 14 -10.83 -4.81 -6.86
C ALA A 14 -11.55 -4.05 -5.74
N GLY A 15 -12.74 -4.51 -5.36
CA GLY A 15 -13.49 -3.94 -4.24
C GLY A 15 -12.76 -4.05 -2.91
N LEU A 16 -12.17 -5.22 -2.64
CA LEU A 16 -11.37 -5.45 -1.43
C LEU A 16 -10.12 -4.58 -1.40
N LEU A 17 -9.42 -4.45 -2.52
CA LEU A 17 -8.26 -3.57 -2.63
C LEU A 17 -8.64 -2.11 -2.42
N ARG A 18 -9.73 -1.66 -3.03
CA ARG A 18 -10.22 -0.29 -2.85
C ARG A 18 -10.57 -0.03 -1.40
N GLU A 19 -11.24 -0.95 -0.74
CA GLU A 19 -11.57 -0.85 0.69
C GLU A 19 -10.30 -0.71 1.53
N ALA A 20 -9.29 -1.57 1.28
CA ALA A 20 -8.05 -1.58 2.03
C ALA A 20 -7.26 -0.26 1.88
N TYR A 21 -7.22 0.31 0.69
CA TYR A 21 -6.43 1.52 0.42
C TYR A 21 -7.21 2.81 0.66
N GLU A 22 -8.41 2.90 0.13
CA GLU A 22 -9.20 4.13 0.15
C GLU A 22 -10.16 4.21 1.33
N GLY A 23 -10.44 3.08 1.99
CA GLY A 23 -11.46 3.02 3.00
C GLY A 23 -12.86 3.04 2.39
N VAL A 24 -13.86 3.22 3.23
CA VAL A 24 -15.25 3.29 2.83
C VAL A 24 -15.93 4.48 3.49
N PRO A 25 -17.04 5.00 2.92
CA PRO A 25 -17.83 6.03 3.59
C PRO A 25 -18.30 5.55 4.96
N ALA A 26 -18.41 6.49 5.92
CA ALA A 26 -18.86 6.18 7.27
C ALA A 26 -20.22 5.46 7.24
N GLY A 27 -20.32 4.40 8.04
CA GLY A 27 -21.55 3.60 8.14
C GLY A 27 -21.69 2.54 7.04
N THR A 28 -20.79 2.47 6.07
CA THR A 28 -20.80 1.44 5.04
C THR A 28 -20.27 0.13 5.61
N PRO A 29 -20.88 -1.04 5.31
CA PRO A 29 -20.33 -2.31 5.73
C PRO A 29 -18.94 -2.56 5.11
N THR A 30 -18.04 -3.12 5.89
CA THR A 30 -16.68 -3.45 5.47
C THR A 30 -16.42 -4.93 5.61
N TRP A 31 -15.45 -5.43 4.83
CA TRP A 31 -15.06 -6.82 4.91
C TRP A 31 -14.00 -7.07 5.98
N PHE A 32 -13.07 -6.16 6.16
CA PHE A 32 -11.92 -6.41 7.02
C PHE A 32 -11.26 -5.15 7.60
N ILE A 33 -11.81 -3.97 7.33
CA ILE A 33 -11.28 -2.72 7.89
C ILE A 33 -12.33 -2.04 8.76
N ASP A 34 -11.87 -1.10 9.57
CA ASP A 34 -12.75 -0.22 10.33
C ASP A 34 -13.48 0.74 9.37
N ASN A 35 -14.73 1.03 9.65
CA ASN A 35 -15.52 1.98 8.87
C ASN A 35 -15.49 3.41 9.42
N GLY A 36 -14.48 3.73 10.20
CA GLY A 36 -14.27 5.09 10.70
C GLY A 36 -13.82 6.05 9.59
N PRO A 37 -13.80 7.36 9.89
CA PRO A 37 -13.48 8.38 8.88
C PRO A 37 -12.04 8.31 8.37
N GLU A 38 -11.14 7.72 9.15
CA GLU A 38 -9.71 7.57 8.79
C GLU A 38 -9.36 6.14 8.42
N SER A 39 -10.31 5.37 7.94
CA SER A 39 -10.06 4.00 7.53
C SER A 39 -9.35 3.94 6.18
N GLY A 40 -8.61 2.84 5.99
CA GLY A 40 -7.83 2.62 4.78
C GLY A 40 -6.38 3.07 4.90
N ILE A 41 -5.51 2.43 4.13
CA ILE A 41 -4.06 2.68 4.18
C ILE A 41 -3.72 4.12 3.84
N LEU A 42 -4.35 4.68 2.80
CA LEU A 42 -4.03 6.04 2.34
C LEU A 42 -4.37 7.09 3.42
N ALA A 43 -5.50 6.93 4.10
CA ALA A 43 -5.90 7.84 5.18
C ALA A 43 -4.94 7.75 6.36
N LEU A 44 -4.57 6.53 6.75
CA LEU A 44 -3.61 6.31 7.83
C LEU A 44 -2.26 6.96 7.53
N LEU A 45 -1.76 6.79 6.30
CA LEU A 45 -0.46 7.36 5.92
C LEU A 45 -0.48 8.89 5.84
N ARG A 46 -1.61 9.51 5.55
CA ARG A 46 -1.73 10.97 5.57
C ARG A 46 -1.48 11.55 6.97
N GLY A 47 -1.83 10.80 8.01
CA GLY A 47 -1.63 11.22 9.40
C GLY A 47 -0.25 10.94 9.96
N VAL A 48 0.66 10.33 9.19
CA VAL A 48 2.00 9.94 9.64
C VAL A 48 3.01 10.98 9.18
N SER A 49 3.75 11.57 10.13
CA SER A 49 4.85 12.50 9.81
C SER A 49 6.06 11.74 9.25
N ALA A 50 6.98 12.47 8.60
CA ALA A 50 8.22 11.88 8.14
C ALA A 50 9.05 11.31 9.31
N GLU A 51 9.10 12.00 10.43
CA GLU A 51 9.80 11.52 11.62
C GLU A 51 9.24 10.17 12.09
N GLU A 52 7.92 10.07 12.22
CA GLU A 52 7.26 8.82 12.59
C GLU A 52 7.49 7.72 11.55
N ALA A 53 7.42 8.08 10.26
CA ALA A 53 7.56 7.12 9.16
C ALA A 53 8.94 6.46 9.12
N TYR A 54 9.96 7.20 9.48
CA TYR A 54 11.34 6.69 9.45
C TYR A 54 11.84 6.17 10.79
N HIS A 55 11.00 6.21 11.83
CA HIS A 55 11.37 5.68 13.13
C HIS A 55 11.36 4.14 13.10
N ALA A 56 12.52 3.55 13.39
CA ALA A 56 12.64 2.09 13.38
C ALA A 56 11.96 1.48 14.60
N ALA A 57 11.06 0.54 14.37
CA ALA A 57 10.52 -0.27 15.45
C ALA A 57 11.65 -1.08 16.07
N HIS A 58 11.68 -1.18 17.37
CA HIS A 58 12.69 -1.95 18.13
C HIS A 58 14.13 -1.44 17.99
N GLY A 59 14.34 -0.24 17.45
CA GLY A 59 15.70 0.32 17.31
C GLY A 59 16.60 -0.40 16.32
N SER A 60 16.04 -1.22 15.46
CA SER A 60 16.78 -2.01 14.46
C SER A 60 16.97 -1.22 13.19
N GLY A 61 18.09 -1.42 12.50
CA GLY A 61 18.31 -0.87 11.16
C GLY A 61 17.86 -1.80 10.03
N ASP A 62 17.18 -2.91 10.35
CA ASP A 62 16.77 -3.88 9.35
C ASP A 62 15.65 -3.35 8.45
N PRO A 63 15.64 -3.72 7.16
CA PRO A 63 14.52 -3.40 6.27
C PRO A 63 13.20 -3.93 6.84
N GLY A 64 12.13 -3.17 6.67
CA GLY A 64 10.81 -3.57 7.14
C GLY A 64 10.50 -3.19 8.58
N THR A 65 11.38 -2.46 9.26
CA THR A 65 11.15 -2.01 10.63
C THR A 65 10.51 -0.63 10.72
N THR A 66 10.34 0.07 9.60
CA THR A 66 9.75 1.40 9.55
C THR A 66 8.44 1.40 8.76
N ILE A 67 7.57 2.37 9.05
CA ILE A 67 6.37 2.61 8.26
C ILE A 67 6.75 2.97 6.82
N ALA A 68 7.79 3.78 6.65
CA ALA A 68 8.27 4.17 5.33
C ALA A 68 8.74 2.97 4.50
N SER A 69 9.43 2.01 5.11
CA SER A 69 9.84 0.78 4.42
C SER A 69 8.65 -0.02 3.91
N HIS A 70 7.61 -0.16 4.71
CA HIS A 70 6.40 -0.88 4.30
C HIS A 70 5.64 -0.12 3.21
N ALA A 71 5.52 1.20 3.33
CA ALA A 71 4.89 2.02 2.29
C ALA A 71 5.66 1.93 0.97
N GLY A 72 6.99 1.96 1.04
CA GLY A 72 7.85 1.77 -0.13
C GLY A 72 7.68 0.40 -0.77
N HIS A 73 7.60 -0.64 0.04
CA HIS A 73 7.34 -2.00 -0.43
C HIS A 73 5.99 -2.12 -1.14
N LEU A 74 4.94 -1.51 -0.57
CA LEU A 74 3.62 -1.47 -1.20
C LEU A 74 3.65 -0.75 -2.54
N HIS A 75 4.30 0.40 -2.61
CA HIS A 75 4.45 1.17 -3.83
C HIS A 75 5.18 0.38 -4.92
N TRP A 76 6.29 -0.25 -4.54
CA TRP A 76 7.06 -1.11 -5.44
C TRP A 76 6.21 -2.27 -5.97
N SER A 77 5.46 -2.94 -5.08
CA SER A 77 4.61 -4.07 -5.43
C SER A 77 3.48 -3.67 -6.38
N LEU A 78 2.83 -2.54 -6.13
CA LEU A 78 1.78 -2.02 -7.02
C LEU A 78 2.34 -1.65 -8.40
N ALA A 79 3.53 -1.06 -8.45
CA ALA A 79 4.19 -0.74 -9.71
C ALA A 79 4.49 -2.01 -10.50
N LEU A 80 4.95 -3.07 -9.84
CA LEU A 80 5.20 -4.36 -10.46
C LEU A 80 3.92 -4.97 -11.03
N VAL A 81 2.83 -4.96 -10.26
CA VAL A 81 1.53 -5.48 -10.71
C VAL A 81 1.04 -4.69 -11.93
N ASN A 82 1.12 -3.38 -11.90
CA ASN A 82 0.70 -2.52 -13.00
C ASN A 82 1.51 -2.79 -14.29
N ARG A 83 2.81 -2.99 -14.17
CA ARG A 83 3.66 -3.36 -15.31
C ARG A 83 3.26 -4.72 -15.88
N THR A 84 3.03 -5.69 -15.02
CA THR A 84 2.60 -7.03 -15.42
C THR A 84 1.26 -6.99 -16.15
N LEU A 85 0.31 -6.20 -15.65
CA LEU A 85 -1.01 -6.04 -16.28
C LEU A 85 -0.93 -5.37 -17.64
N ARG A 86 0.07 -4.51 -17.87
CA ARG A 86 0.32 -3.89 -19.18
C ARG A 86 1.07 -4.82 -20.14
N GLY A 87 1.40 -6.02 -19.72
CA GLY A 87 2.14 -6.97 -20.54
C GLY A 87 3.64 -6.67 -20.64
N GLU A 88 4.17 -5.81 -19.80
CA GLU A 88 5.59 -5.52 -19.78
C GLU A 88 6.34 -6.68 -19.15
N PRO A 89 7.43 -7.20 -19.81
CA PRO A 89 8.25 -8.21 -19.18
C PRO A 89 8.96 -7.61 -17.96
N TYR A 90 8.77 -8.21 -16.82
CA TYR A 90 9.43 -7.76 -15.60
C TYR A 90 9.83 -8.94 -14.74
N GLN A 91 11.12 -8.99 -14.42
CA GLN A 91 11.65 -9.99 -13.50
C GLN A 91 11.70 -9.36 -12.11
N ALA A 92 10.94 -9.92 -11.19
CA ALA A 92 10.88 -9.40 -9.83
C ALA A 92 12.17 -9.67 -9.07
N ASN A 93 12.78 -8.61 -8.56
CA ASN A 93 13.85 -8.70 -7.57
C ASN A 93 13.30 -8.18 -6.24
N TRP A 94 12.84 -9.09 -5.42
CA TRP A 94 12.14 -8.75 -4.20
C TRP A 94 13.01 -8.00 -3.18
N SER A 95 14.33 -8.17 -3.23
CA SER A 95 15.22 -7.43 -2.35
C SER A 95 15.23 -5.93 -2.64
N GLU A 96 14.98 -5.53 -3.89
CA GLU A 96 14.90 -4.11 -4.25
C GLU A 96 13.74 -3.39 -3.56
N SER A 97 12.65 -4.10 -3.26
CA SER A 97 11.49 -3.50 -2.62
C SER A 97 11.76 -3.00 -1.20
N TRP A 98 12.86 -3.45 -0.60
CA TRP A 98 13.30 -3.07 0.73
C TRP A 98 14.55 -2.20 0.74
N ASN A 99 14.95 -1.67 -0.42
CA ASN A 99 16.11 -0.78 -0.50
C ASN A 99 15.93 0.41 0.44
N PRO A 100 17.05 0.92 1.02
CA PRO A 100 16.99 2.09 1.86
C PRO A 100 16.32 3.26 1.15
N LEU A 101 15.40 3.91 1.85
CA LEU A 101 14.72 5.11 1.37
C LEU A 101 15.44 6.35 1.83
N GLU A 102 15.36 7.40 1.03
CA GLU A 102 15.81 8.72 1.46
C GLU A 102 14.94 9.18 2.63
N THR A 103 15.59 9.65 3.71
CA THR A 103 14.92 9.97 4.96
C THR A 103 14.57 11.45 5.08
N SER A 104 13.99 12.03 4.03
CA SER A 104 13.58 13.43 4.05
C SER A 104 12.06 13.58 4.06
N PRO A 105 11.52 14.68 4.61
CA PRO A 105 10.08 14.95 4.52
C PRO A 105 9.57 14.98 3.08
N LEU A 106 10.37 15.52 2.15
CA LEU A 106 10.01 15.58 0.73
C LEU A 106 9.92 14.19 0.12
N ALA A 107 10.86 13.29 0.44
CA ALA A 107 10.82 11.91 -0.03
C ALA A 107 9.59 11.17 0.51
N TRP A 108 9.24 11.39 1.78
CA TRP A 108 8.04 10.82 2.37
C TRP A 108 6.77 11.31 1.68
N ASP A 109 6.66 12.60 1.42
CA ASP A 109 5.52 13.18 0.70
C ASP A 109 5.40 12.62 -0.72
N SER A 110 6.52 12.46 -1.41
CA SER A 110 6.56 11.87 -2.75
C SER A 110 6.08 10.42 -2.75
N LEU A 111 6.50 9.63 -1.76
CA LEU A 111 6.09 8.24 -1.62
C LEU A 111 4.57 8.13 -1.38
N ARG A 112 4.03 8.94 -0.47
CA ARG A 112 2.59 8.96 -0.22
C ARG A 112 1.80 9.34 -1.47
N ALA A 113 2.24 10.35 -2.19
CA ALA A 113 1.62 10.75 -3.45
C ALA A 113 1.65 9.63 -4.50
N GLY A 114 2.75 8.89 -4.56
CA GLY A 114 2.90 7.75 -5.48
C GLY A 114 1.90 6.63 -5.22
N LEU A 115 1.50 6.42 -3.99
CA LEU A 115 0.52 5.38 -3.63
C LEU A 115 -0.91 5.71 -4.07
N THR A 116 -1.20 6.97 -4.39
CA THR A 116 -2.54 7.39 -4.81
C THR A 116 -2.74 7.38 -6.33
N LYS A 117 -1.72 7.04 -7.10
CA LYS A 117 -1.79 7.03 -8.58
C LYS A 117 -2.19 5.63 -9.14
#